data_23dcb897d14438906c2139fd1e257a07
#
_entry.id   23dcb897d14438906c2139fd1e257a07
#
_cell.length_a   1.000
_cell.length_b   1.000
_cell.length_c   1.000
_cell.angle_alpha   90.00
_cell.angle_beta   90.00
_cell.angle_gamma   90.00
#
_symmetry.space_group_name_H-M   'P 1'
#
loop_
_entity.id
_entity.type
_entity.pdbx_description
1 polymer ?
#
loop_
_entity_poly.entity_id
_entity_poly.type
_entity_poly.pdbx_seq_one_letter_code
_entity_poly.pdbx_strand_id
1 'polypeptide(L)'
;MVVDDQINVVNGIVSGVDWETAGISKVLHAYNASMAREILECQPVDILLSDIEMPVEDGLSLFRWVRGKKLSVECIFLTSHADFIYATEALKLGSFDYLLQPARYEEICGAVHRAVEKIQQNRETQQMYSYGKAVYRNRDLFLQGILKDWLTGASLQFKEILKCFGDLGILIREDSQIRIAMVHLLRWHDEPWEAAPLYTALENIAAELFEQLGQGLLLLRLEKNSYLLLLFPKIRHNLPEDAVLEAQLVRLSEAFQVHLHCETACYIGASVPIKDSPTLTQSLKKMQLDNVSRQSGVFIYEQPKLLPPALIRTDKLPYWKNLLLNGCPQMAEEEIFAYLRQAEESGAMTHEFLEQFCGDFIRMLAKLLQEKDFRDILIQPEIQDSFSLASESLEGTLAFIRRILQQLPAFEGKDSEKDQMNRIVEYIQQHLSEELRRSDIAEAVYLNPDYLSRLFRKEKGMSLKEYIICEKIKTAQAILRSTNLPVAVVAARVGFENYSYFSQVYKKVIGVNPSAERSKNPDT
;
A
#
# COMPACT_ATOMS: atom_id res chain seq x y z
N MET A 1 40.46 33.08 21.39
CA MET A 1 40.35 34.37 22.13
C MET A 1 41.69 34.67 22.77
N VAL A 2 42.16 35.94 22.71
CA VAL A 2 43.43 36.42 23.35
C VAL A 2 43.06 37.25 24.58
N VAL A 3 43.70 36.98 25.73
CA VAL A 3 43.42 37.65 26.99
C VAL A 3 44.75 38.09 27.63
N ASP A 4 44.93 39.38 27.83
CA ASP A 4 46.09 39.98 28.44
C ASP A 4 45.69 41.38 28.96
N ASP A 5 46.20 41.83 30.12
CA ASP A 5 45.86 43.14 30.68
C ASP A 5 46.58 44.30 29.93
N GLN A 6 47.60 44.00 29.18
CA GLN A 6 48.35 44.99 28.38
C GLN A 6 47.75 45.08 26.97
N ILE A 7 47.01 46.14 26.71
CA ILE A 7 46.35 46.40 25.40
C ILE A 7 47.32 46.28 24.22
N ASN A 8 48.57 46.74 24.39
CA ASN A 8 49.58 46.66 23.36
C ASN A 8 50.01 45.23 23.04
N VAL A 9 50.07 44.35 24.03
CA VAL A 9 50.36 42.91 23.87
C VAL A 9 49.23 42.24 23.11
N VAL A 10 47.97 42.46 23.54
CA VAL A 10 46.80 41.92 22.84
C VAL A 10 46.77 42.36 21.37
N ASN A 11 46.91 43.66 21.11
CA ASN A 11 46.91 44.19 19.74
C ASN A 11 48.11 43.66 18.91
N GLY A 12 49.27 43.51 19.52
CA GLY A 12 50.43 42.90 18.89
C GLY A 12 50.22 41.47 18.47
N ILE A 13 49.67 40.65 19.34
CA ILE A 13 49.33 39.24 19.07
C ILE A 13 48.25 39.15 18.01
N VAL A 14 47.15 39.89 18.17
CA VAL A 14 46.00 39.87 17.24
C VAL A 14 46.40 40.28 15.82
N SER A 15 47.29 41.28 15.66
CA SER A 15 47.73 41.74 14.37
C SER A 15 49.01 41.08 13.82
N GLY A 16 49.85 40.48 14.69
CA GLY A 16 51.12 39.93 14.29
C GLY A 16 51.11 38.42 13.99
N VAL A 17 50.18 37.67 14.56
CA VAL A 17 50.03 36.21 14.32
C VAL A 17 49.24 35.99 13.01
N ASP A 18 49.74 35.04 12.20
CA ASP A 18 49.02 34.58 11.02
C ASP A 18 47.93 33.55 11.42
N TRP A 19 46.74 34.07 11.70
CA TRP A 19 45.60 33.27 12.17
C TRP A 19 45.00 32.36 11.11
N GLU A 20 45.10 32.75 9.84
CA GLU A 20 44.62 31.95 8.74
C GLU A 20 45.44 30.67 8.58
N THR A 21 46.77 30.79 8.59
CA THR A 21 47.70 29.64 8.59
C THR A 21 47.53 28.79 9.84
N ALA A 22 47.20 29.38 11.01
CA ALA A 22 46.92 28.64 12.23
C ALA A 22 45.53 27.92 12.20
N GLY A 23 44.70 28.14 11.20
CA GLY A 23 43.37 27.54 11.06
C GLY A 23 42.27 28.23 11.88
N ILE A 24 42.45 29.49 12.23
CA ILE A 24 41.51 30.30 13.03
C ILE A 24 40.68 31.23 12.13
N SER A 25 39.36 31.11 12.18
CA SER A 25 38.43 31.92 11.40
C SER A 25 38.05 33.25 12.06
N LYS A 26 38.09 33.32 13.39
CA LYS A 26 37.71 34.53 14.15
C LYS A 26 38.56 34.67 15.40
N VAL A 27 39.13 35.86 15.61
CA VAL A 27 39.87 36.22 16.81
C VAL A 27 39.03 37.14 17.68
N LEU A 28 38.87 36.77 18.95
CA LEU A 28 38.24 37.57 19.98
C LEU A 28 39.34 38.03 20.95
N HIS A 29 39.15 39.14 21.64
CA HIS A 29 40.11 39.62 22.63
C HIS A 29 39.43 40.16 23.87
N ALA A 30 40.10 40.08 25.00
CA ALA A 30 39.69 40.63 26.28
C ALA A 30 40.91 41.20 27.02
N TYR A 31 40.72 42.20 27.85
CA TYR A 31 41.76 42.89 28.58
C TYR A 31 41.77 42.56 30.07
N ASN A 32 40.99 41.65 30.52
CA ASN A 32 40.93 41.09 31.87
C ASN A 32 40.07 39.82 31.92
N ALA A 33 40.15 39.09 33.05
CA ALA A 33 39.39 37.86 33.24
C ALA A 33 37.86 38.06 33.23
N SER A 34 37.34 39.18 33.75
CA SER A 34 35.90 39.48 33.77
C SER A 34 35.34 39.60 32.36
N MET A 35 35.99 40.40 31.49
CA MET A 35 35.59 40.56 30.09
C MET A 35 35.71 39.23 29.33
N ALA A 36 36.73 38.42 29.62
CA ALA A 36 36.88 37.11 29.02
C ALA A 36 35.74 36.15 29.37
N ARG A 37 35.28 36.18 30.63
CA ARG A 37 34.12 35.39 31.07
C ARG A 37 32.83 35.79 30.35
N GLU A 38 32.55 37.09 30.23
CA GLU A 38 31.37 37.58 29.52
C GLU A 38 31.38 37.10 28.06
N ILE A 39 32.51 37.11 27.38
CA ILE A 39 32.65 36.62 26.01
C ILE A 39 32.45 35.08 25.96
N LEU A 40 33.04 34.34 26.89
CA LEU A 40 32.93 32.87 26.99
C LEU A 40 31.50 32.39 27.29
N GLU A 41 30.71 33.21 27.98
CA GLU A 41 29.28 32.91 28.23
C GLU A 41 28.39 33.23 27.04
N CYS A 42 28.78 34.22 26.20
CA CYS A 42 27.97 34.70 25.09
C CYS A 42 28.31 34.06 23.73
N GLN A 43 29.56 33.60 23.55
CA GLN A 43 30.03 33.09 22.26
C GLN A 43 30.89 31.83 22.44
N PRO A 44 30.82 30.87 21.50
CA PRO A 44 31.67 29.71 21.51
C PRO A 44 33.12 30.11 21.25
N VAL A 45 34.03 29.66 22.09
CA VAL A 45 35.48 29.85 21.98
C VAL A 45 36.14 28.48 22.01
N ASP A 46 36.93 28.15 20.99
CA ASP A 46 37.62 26.85 20.91
C ASP A 46 39.00 26.90 21.59
N ILE A 47 39.71 28.04 21.47
CA ILE A 47 41.05 28.21 21.98
C ILE A 47 41.14 29.51 22.78
N LEU A 48 41.72 29.43 23.99
CA LEU A 48 42.03 30.53 24.87
C LEU A 48 43.54 30.72 24.93
N LEU A 49 44.05 31.86 24.47
CA LEU A 49 45.39 32.35 24.73
C LEU A 49 45.31 33.33 25.89
N SER A 50 45.85 33.02 27.04
CA SER A 50 45.73 33.87 28.23
C SER A 50 47.08 34.16 28.87
N ASP A 51 47.34 35.44 29.17
CA ASP A 51 48.38 35.75 30.13
C ASP A 51 48.02 35.20 31.52
N ILE A 52 49.02 34.78 32.28
CA ILE A 52 48.87 34.30 33.63
C ILE A 52 48.74 35.47 34.61
N GLU A 53 49.62 36.46 34.50
CA GLU A 53 49.72 37.54 35.49
C GLU A 53 48.85 38.73 35.12
N MET A 54 47.58 38.69 35.43
CA MET A 54 46.65 39.80 35.21
C MET A 54 46.22 40.41 36.56
N PRO A 55 45.98 41.75 36.64
CA PRO A 55 45.45 42.38 37.82
C PRO A 55 44.08 41.87 38.22
N VAL A 56 43.80 41.80 39.54
CA VAL A 56 42.54 41.39 40.16
C VAL A 56 42.29 39.89 40.07
N GLU A 57 42.36 39.28 38.87
CA GLU A 57 42.17 37.86 38.66
C GLU A 57 43.16 37.34 37.61
N ASP A 58 43.92 36.33 37.99
CA ASP A 58 44.94 35.72 37.13
C ASP A 58 44.35 34.76 36.06
N GLY A 59 45.13 34.46 35.01
CA GLY A 59 44.73 33.57 33.93
C GLY A 59 44.46 32.14 34.38
N LEU A 60 45.12 31.65 35.43
CA LEU A 60 44.89 30.33 35.99
C LEU A 60 43.53 30.24 36.67
N SER A 61 43.11 31.30 37.38
CA SER A 61 41.76 31.40 37.97
C SER A 61 40.66 31.48 36.90
N LEU A 62 40.88 32.22 35.84
CA LEU A 62 40.00 32.25 34.66
C LEU A 62 39.85 30.84 34.09
N PHE A 63 40.96 30.12 33.87
CA PHE A 63 40.89 28.77 33.28
C PHE A 63 40.29 27.73 34.24
N ARG A 64 40.50 27.88 35.57
CA ARG A 64 39.82 27.04 36.57
C ARG A 64 38.32 27.23 36.52
N TRP A 65 37.84 28.47 36.31
CA TRP A 65 36.42 28.77 36.08
C TRP A 65 35.91 28.12 34.76
N VAL A 66 36.64 28.22 33.64
CA VAL A 66 36.31 27.57 32.37
C VAL A 66 36.11 26.07 32.56
N ARG A 67 37.02 25.40 33.29
CA ARG A 67 36.92 23.96 33.62
C ARG A 67 35.74 23.67 34.54
N GLY A 68 35.47 24.54 35.52
CA GLY A 68 34.29 24.42 36.40
C GLY A 68 32.96 24.49 35.66
N LYS A 69 32.86 25.32 34.64
CA LYS A 69 31.70 25.42 33.73
C LYS A 69 31.65 24.29 32.69
N LYS A 70 32.64 23.40 32.64
CA LYS A 70 32.77 22.30 31.66
C LYS A 70 32.80 22.77 30.21
N LEU A 71 33.32 23.96 29.94
CA LEU A 71 33.47 24.47 28.59
C LEU A 71 34.61 23.71 27.88
N SER A 72 34.36 23.32 26.61
CA SER A 72 35.35 22.61 25.78
C SER A 72 36.28 23.62 25.12
N VAL A 73 37.20 24.19 25.90
CA VAL A 73 38.19 25.17 25.45
C VAL A 73 39.58 24.62 25.69
N GLU A 74 40.45 24.63 24.68
CA GLU A 74 41.87 24.39 24.85
C GLU A 74 42.58 25.68 25.23
N CYS A 75 43.39 25.65 26.31
CA CYS A 75 44.05 26.84 26.83
C CYS A 75 45.56 26.78 26.59
N ILE A 76 46.10 27.87 26.05
CA ILE A 76 47.55 28.11 25.92
C ILE A 76 47.86 29.31 26.78
N PHE A 77 48.75 29.12 27.73
CA PHE A 77 49.20 30.21 28.60
C PHE A 77 50.39 30.96 28.03
N LEU A 78 50.34 32.27 28.15
CA LEU A 78 51.46 33.17 27.89
C LEU A 78 51.93 33.73 29.24
N THR A 79 53.24 33.82 29.50
CA THR A 79 53.76 34.35 30.77
C THR A 79 55.11 34.94 30.60
N SER A 80 55.37 36.03 31.31
CA SER A 80 56.70 36.70 31.41
C SER A 80 57.64 36.03 32.38
N HIS A 81 57.17 35.12 33.23
CA HIS A 81 58.02 34.47 34.25
C HIS A 81 58.15 32.97 34.02
N ALA A 82 59.42 32.49 33.99
CA ALA A 82 59.72 31.07 33.98
C ALA A 82 59.56 30.44 35.38
N ASP A 83 58.35 30.65 36.01
CA ASP A 83 58.14 30.07 37.33
C ASP A 83 57.56 28.66 37.21
N PHE A 84 58.27 27.72 37.78
CA PHE A 84 57.90 26.30 37.78
C PHE A 84 56.57 26.04 38.46
N ILE A 85 56.14 26.91 39.40
CA ILE A 85 54.86 26.79 40.12
C ILE A 85 53.69 27.01 39.15
N TYR A 86 53.73 28.06 38.32
CA TYR A 86 52.68 28.37 37.34
C TYR A 86 52.58 27.31 36.23
N ALA A 87 53.75 26.83 35.75
CA ALA A 87 53.74 25.77 34.74
C ALA A 87 53.15 24.45 35.29
N THR A 88 53.48 24.12 36.56
CA THR A 88 52.92 22.91 37.20
C THR A 88 51.41 23.02 37.43
N GLU A 89 50.90 24.19 37.80
CA GLU A 89 49.47 24.42 38.01
C GLU A 89 48.70 24.44 36.70
N ALA A 90 49.23 25.07 35.65
CA ALA A 90 48.65 25.04 34.31
C ALA A 90 48.52 23.60 33.79
N LEU A 91 49.52 22.76 33.96
CA LEU A 91 49.49 21.34 33.60
C LEU A 91 48.42 20.57 34.40
N LYS A 92 48.33 20.81 35.72
CA LYS A 92 47.30 20.17 36.57
C LYS A 92 45.86 20.54 36.15
N LEU A 93 45.67 21.75 35.64
CA LEU A 93 44.37 22.21 35.10
C LEU A 93 44.08 21.69 33.70
N GLY A 94 45.05 20.99 33.08
CA GLY A 94 44.93 20.43 31.75
C GLY A 94 44.99 21.49 30.64
N SER A 95 45.90 22.48 30.80
CA SER A 95 46.23 23.40 29.71
C SER A 95 46.81 22.65 28.51
N PHE A 96 46.64 23.17 27.33
CA PHE A 96 47.19 22.58 26.11
C PHE A 96 48.68 22.83 25.96
N ASP A 97 49.08 24.08 26.18
CA ASP A 97 50.48 24.49 26.04
C ASP A 97 50.81 25.68 26.96
N TYR A 98 52.10 26.01 27.05
CA TYR A 98 52.63 27.08 27.89
C TYR A 98 53.81 27.75 27.18
N LEU A 99 53.72 29.06 26.90
CA LEU A 99 54.70 29.83 26.15
C LEU A 99 55.27 30.95 26.99
N LEU A 100 56.62 31.11 26.96
CA LEU A 100 57.33 32.21 27.68
C LEU A 100 57.31 33.49 26.82
N GLN A 101 56.92 34.62 27.40
CA GLN A 101 57.01 35.92 26.78
C GLN A 101 58.44 36.53 26.98
N PRO A 102 58.99 37.24 25.97
CA PRO A 102 58.33 37.55 24.65
C PRO A 102 58.38 36.34 23.72
N ALA A 103 57.20 35.78 23.40
CA ALA A 103 57.05 34.69 22.44
C ALA A 103 57.07 35.25 21.01
N ARG A 104 57.71 34.54 20.10
CA ARG A 104 57.63 34.90 18.66
C ARG A 104 56.26 34.57 18.10
N TYR A 105 55.78 35.35 17.15
CA TYR A 105 54.46 35.11 16.54
C TYR A 105 54.38 33.75 15.86
N GLU A 106 55.50 33.25 15.32
CA GLU A 106 55.55 31.90 14.73
C GLU A 106 55.39 30.79 15.79
N GLU A 107 55.86 31.00 17.02
CA GLU A 107 55.70 30.05 18.13
C GLU A 107 54.27 30.01 18.62
N ILE A 108 53.62 31.16 18.72
CA ILE A 108 52.17 31.28 19.03
C ILE A 108 51.33 30.61 17.94
N CYS A 109 51.61 30.92 16.66
CA CYS A 109 50.96 30.32 15.51
C CYS A 109 51.09 28.78 15.54
N GLY A 110 52.28 28.25 15.77
CA GLY A 110 52.51 26.80 15.86
C GLY A 110 51.80 26.14 17.04
N ALA A 111 51.74 26.77 18.21
CA ALA A 111 50.98 26.25 19.35
C ALA A 111 49.47 26.22 19.10
N VAL A 112 48.96 27.30 18.51
CA VAL A 112 47.52 27.39 18.12
C VAL A 112 47.20 26.34 17.06
N HIS A 113 48.05 26.17 16.05
CA HIS A 113 47.85 25.15 15.01
C HIS A 113 47.76 23.75 15.59
N ARG A 114 48.68 23.37 16.50
CA ARG A 114 48.63 22.08 17.21
C ARG A 114 47.34 21.93 18.03
N ALA A 115 46.85 23.00 18.64
CA ALA A 115 45.60 22.98 19.38
C ALA A 115 44.40 22.76 18.45
N VAL A 116 44.38 23.39 17.25
CA VAL A 116 43.36 23.18 16.21
C VAL A 116 43.34 21.71 15.76
N GLU A 117 44.50 21.14 15.44
CA GLU A 117 44.63 19.74 15.04
C GLU A 117 44.04 18.79 16.11
N LYS A 118 44.36 19.02 17.39
CA LYS A 118 43.81 18.23 18.51
C LYS A 118 42.29 18.33 18.60
N ILE A 119 41.76 19.54 18.46
CA ILE A 119 40.32 19.78 18.49
C ILE A 119 39.61 19.04 17.31
N GLN A 120 40.22 19.08 16.12
CA GLN A 120 39.69 18.37 14.94
C GLN A 120 39.71 16.87 15.15
N GLN A 121 40.82 16.29 15.60
CA GLN A 121 40.91 14.85 15.90
C GLN A 121 39.89 14.41 16.95
N ASN A 122 39.69 15.22 18.00
CA ASN A 122 38.70 14.93 19.03
C ASN A 122 37.26 14.99 18.47
N ARG A 123 36.94 15.95 17.59
CA ARG A 123 35.64 16.05 16.92
C ARG A 123 35.39 14.87 16.00
N GLU A 124 36.36 14.47 15.19
CA GLU A 124 36.25 13.30 14.31
C GLU A 124 36.06 12.01 15.13
N THR A 125 36.79 11.84 16.20
CA THR A 125 36.66 10.68 17.10
C THR A 125 35.29 10.64 17.78
N GLN A 126 34.77 11.78 18.23
CA GLN A 126 33.42 11.88 18.80
C GLN A 126 32.33 11.63 17.76
N GLN A 127 32.51 12.12 16.54
CA GLN A 127 31.58 11.82 15.44
C GLN A 127 31.58 10.33 15.10
N MET A 128 32.76 9.70 14.96
CA MET A 128 32.85 8.25 14.74
C MET A 128 32.22 7.46 15.90
N TYR A 129 32.44 7.87 17.14
CA TYR A 129 31.83 7.21 18.30
C TYR A 129 30.31 7.39 18.35
N SER A 130 29.80 8.57 18.01
CA SER A 130 28.34 8.81 17.91
C SER A 130 27.70 8.04 16.74
N TYR A 131 28.42 7.95 15.61
CA TYR A 131 28.02 7.14 14.47
C TYR A 131 27.99 5.64 14.81
N GLY A 132 29.06 5.15 15.45
CA GLY A 132 29.13 3.78 15.94
C GLY A 132 28.05 3.43 16.96
N LYS A 133 27.70 4.34 17.86
CA LYS A 133 26.65 4.18 18.86
C LYS A 133 25.24 4.20 18.22
N ALA A 134 25.04 5.03 17.19
CA ALA A 134 23.81 5.04 16.42
C ALA A 134 23.64 3.76 15.58
N VAL A 135 24.71 3.28 14.94
CA VAL A 135 24.72 2.02 14.21
C VAL A 135 24.46 0.83 15.15
N TYR A 136 25.08 0.82 16.33
CA TYR A 136 24.86 -0.26 17.32
C TYR A 136 23.43 -0.26 17.87
N ARG A 137 22.81 0.91 18.05
CA ARG A 137 21.44 1.06 18.54
C ARG A 137 20.38 0.64 17.51
N ASN A 138 20.71 0.70 16.22
CA ASN A 138 19.83 0.34 15.11
C ASN A 138 20.24 -0.98 14.43
N ARG A 139 21.20 -1.73 15.01
CA ARG A 139 21.73 -2.97 14.44
C ARG A 139 20.62 -3.98 14.15
N ASP A 140 19.75 -4.22 15.12
CA ASP A 140 18.68 -5.21 15.00
C ASP A 140 17.66 -4.81 13.92
N LEU A 141 17.33 -3.52 13.83
CA LEU A 141 16.46 -3.00 12.76
C LEU A 141 17.10 -3.14 11.38
N PHE A 142 18.41 -2.93 11.28
CA PHE A 142 19.15 -3.11 10.03
C PHE A 142 19.19 -4.58 9.60
N LEU A 143 19.48 -5.49 10.53
CA LEU A 143 19.48 -6.93 10.27
C LEU A 143 18.08 -7.45 9.90
N GLN A 144 17.04 -6.98 10.58
CA GLN A 144 15.66 -7.28 10.23
C GLN A 144 15.31 -6.76 8.83
N GLY A 145 15.84 -5.60 8.41
CA GLY A 145 15.71 -5.08 7.05
C GLY A 145 16.30 -6.03 6.00
N ILE A 146 17.51 -6.52 6.22
CA ILE A 146 18.17 -7.50 5.33
C ILE A 146 17.36 -8.79 5.25
N LEU A 147 16.89 -9.32 6.37
CA LEU A 147 16.05 -10.52 6.39
C LEU A 147 14.72 -10.32 5.68
N LYS A 148 14.09 -9.16 5.86
CA LYS A 148 12.88 -8.78 5.12
C LYS A 148 13.12 -8.78 3.62
N ASP A 149 14.17 -8.10 3.14
CA ASP A 149 14.49 -7.99 1.72
C ASP A 149 14.74 -9.38 1.12
N TRP A 150 15.48 -10.24 1.82
CA TRP A 150 15.68 -11.62 1.40
C TRP A 150 14.39 -12.42 1.34
N LEU A 151 13.54 -12.36 2.37
CA LEU A 151 12.26 -13.09 2.41
C LEU A 151 11.27 -12.60 1.34
N THR A 152 11.37 -11.34 0.92
CA THR A 152 10.54 -10.78 -0.15
C THR A 152 11.10 -10.99 -1.55
N GLY A 153 12.28 -11.66 -1.68
CA GLY A 153 12.82 -12.12 -2.96
C GLY A 153 14.07 -11.40 -3.44
N ALA A 154 14.72 -10.58 -2.59
CA ALA A 154 16.00 -10.01 -2.95
C ALA A 154 17.08 -11.11 -3.06
N SER A 155 17.91 -11.03 -4.10
CA SER A 155 19.00 -11.98 -4.35
C SER A 155 20.18 -11.68 -3.42
N LEU A 156 20.17 -12.27 -2.21
CA LEU A 156 21.24 -12.18 -1.23
C LEU A 156 21.93 -13.54 -1.07
N GLN A 157 23.22 -13.53 -0.70
CA GLN A 157 23.94 -14.76 -0.45
C GLN A 157 23.43 -15.42 0.85
N PHE A 158 23.02 -16.68 0.78
CA PHE A 158 22.44 -17.38 1.93
C PHE A 158 23.37 -17.45 3.16
N LYS A 159 24.70 -17.47 2.95
CA LYS A 159 25.68 -17.39 4.04
C LYS A 159 25.60 -16.08 4.84
N GLU A 160 25.31 -14.97 4.18
CA GLU A 160 25.11 -13.68 4.83
C GLU A 160 23.83 -13.67 5.66
N ILE A 161 22.78 -14.32 5.15
CA ILE A 161 21.51 -14.47 5.88
C ILE A 161 21.69 -15.29 7.15
N LEU A 162 22.41 -16.42 7.10
CA LEU A 162 22.74 -17.20 8.29
C LEU A 162 23.54 -16.39 9.32
N LYS A 163 24.46 -15.55 8.85
CA LYS A 163 25.20 -14.62 9.72
C LYS A 163 24.27 -13.60 10.38
N CYS A 164 23.30 -13.03 9.63
CA CYS A 164 22.31 -12.10 10.19
C CYS A 164 21.49 -12.76 11.31
N PHE A 165 21.05 -14.00 11.14
CA PHE A 165 20.37 -14.75 12.20
C PHE A 165 21.28 -14.95 13.43
N GLY A 166 22.55 -15.34 13.22
CA GLY A 166 23.53 -15.47 14.30
C GLY A 166 23.77 -14.15 15.04
N ASP A 167 23.83 -13.05 14.32
CA ASP A 167 23.99 -11.70 14.87
C ASP A 167 22.75 -11.23 15.67
N LEU A 168 21.56 -11.75 15.37
CA LEU A 168 20.32 -11.58 16.15
C LEU A 168 20.22 -12.56 17.34
N GLY A 169 21.24 -13.40 17.56
CA GLY A 169 21.23 -14.42 18.61
C GLY A 169 20.41 -15.68 18.28
N ILE A 170 20.01 -15.84 17.02
CA ILE A 170 19.19 -16.97 16.55
C ILE A 170 20.11 -18.00 15.91
N LEU A 171 20.27 -19.17 16.56
CA LEU A 171 21.11 -20.25 16.08
C LEU A 171 20.33 -21.12 15.08
N ILE A 172 20.51 -20.85 13.80
CA ILE A 172 19.90 -21.59 12.69
C ILE A 172 21.00 -22.20 11.82
N ARG A 173 20.74 -23.41 11.31
CA ARG A 173 21.57 -24.09 10.32
C ARG A 173 20.87 -24.09 8.98
N GLU A 174 21.58 -24.43 7.93
CA GLU A 174 21.10 -24.45 6.56
C GLU A 174 19.90 -25.39 6.34
N ASP A 175 19.87 -26.50 7.09
CA ASP A 175 18.83 -27.52 7.05
C ASP A 175 17.73 -27.34 8.11
N SER A 176 17.82 -26.28 8.90
CA SER A 176 16.85 -26.01 9.96
C SER A 176 15.45 -25.81 9.37
N GLN A 177 14.48 -26.54 9.95
CA GLN A 177 13.08 -26.32 9.65
C GLN A 177 12.57 -25.11 10.40
N ILE A 178 11.75 -24.30 9.73
CA ILE A 178 11.05 -23.16 10.32
C ILE A 178 9.58 -23.18 9.96
N ARG A 179 8.77 -22.47 10.74
CA ARG A 179 7.37 -22.17 10.41
C ARG A 179 7.24 -20.67 10.18
N ILE A 180 6.44 -20.32 9.21
CA ILE A 180 6.13 -18.92 8.89
C ILE A 180 4.63 -18.73 8.99
N ALA A 181 4.22 -17.69 9.69
CA ALA A 181 2.87 -17.17 9.63
C ALA A 181 2.90 -15.69 9.25
N MET A 182 1.95 -15.27 8.44
CA MET A 182 1.77 -13.85 8.10
C MET A 182 0.53 -13.33 8.83
N VAL A 183 0.65 -12.16 9.48
CA VAL A 183 -0.45 -11.46 10.12
C VAL A 183 -0.70 -10.18 9.34
N HIS A 184 -1.91 -10.01 8.85
CA HIS A 184 -2.34 -8.83 8.13
C HIS A 184 -3.45 -8.11 8.89
N LEU A 185 -3.27 -6.81 9.14
CA LEU A 185 -4.25 -5.95 9.79
C LEU A 185 -5.26 -5.48 8.74
N LEU A 186 -6.52 -5.89 8.89
CA LEU A 186 -7.57 -5.67 7.91
C LEU A 186 -8.29 -4.33 8.12
N ARG A 187 -8.81 -4.13 9.33
CA ARG A 187 -9.69 -3.00 9.63
C ARG A 187 -9.48 -2.54 11.06
N TRP A 188 -9.38 -1.23 11.24
CA TRP A 188 -9.36 -0.57 12.55
C TRP A 188 -10.76 -0.07 12.88
N HIS A 189 -11.20 -0.29 14.12
CA HIS A 189 -12.47 0.25 14.63
C HIS A 189 -12.28 1.64 15.23
N ASP A 190 -11.04 1.96 15.66
CA ASP A 190 -10.61 3.25 16.16
C ASP A 190 -9.50 3.84 15.27
N GLU A 191 -8.92 4.98 15.70
CA GLU A 191 -7.77 5.57 15.00
C GLU A 191 -6.59 4.58 14.96
N PRO A 192 -5.96 4.38 13.79
CA PRO A 192 -4.81 3.49 13.67
C PRO A 192 -3.65 3.92 14.55
N TRP A 193 -3.05 2.98 15.25
CA TRP A 193 -1.87 3.23 16.06
C TRP A 193 -0.67 3.65 15.19
N GLU A 194 0.20 4.50 15.77
CA GLU A 194 1.50 4.79 15.16
C GLU A 194 2.36 3.53 15.02
N ALA A 195 3.23 3.53 14.01
CA ALA A 195 3.97 2.34 13.60
C ALA A 195 4.87 1.73 14.69
N ALA A 196 5.54 2.56 15.49
CA ALA A 196 6.48 2.06 16.50
C ALA A 196 5.79 1.48 17.74
N PRO A 197 4.81 2.14 18.38
CA PRO A 197 4.01 1.53 19.44
C PRO A 197 3.28 0.27 19.00
N LEU A 198 2.72 0.27 17.79
CA LEU A 198 2.05 -0.89 17.22
C LEU A 198 2.99 -2.09 17.10
N TYR A 199 4.19 -1.89 16.51
CA TYR A 199 5.17 -2.97 16.38
C TYR A 199 5.54 -3.58 17.74
N THR A 200 5.80 -2.73 18.74
CA THR A 200 6.15 -3.18 20.09
C THR A 200 5.00 -3.96 20.75
N ALA A 201 3.76 -3.51 20.59
CA ALA A 201 2.59 -4.21 21.11
C ALA A 201 2.41 -5.59 20.47
N LEU A 202 2.53 -5.66 19.14
CA LEU A 202 2.44 -6.91 18.38
C LEU A 202 3.56 -7.89 18.79
N GLU A 203 4.80 -7.40 18.94
CA GLU A 203 5.94 -8.20 19.36
C GLU A 203 5.72 -8.78 20.76
N ASN A 204 5.25 -7.99 21.72
CA ASN A 204 5.01 -8.43 23.08
C ASN A 204 3.87 -9.46 23.15
N ILE A 205 2.74 -9.21 22.47
CA ILE A 205 1.59 -10.14 22.43
C ILE A 205 2.02 -11.47 21.79
N ALA A 206 2.71 -11.41 20.65
CA ALA A 206 3.20 -12.60 19.96
C ALA A 206 4.23 -13.36 20.82
N ALA A 207 5.19 -12.66 21.44
CA ALA A 207 6.18 -13.28 22.31
C ALA A 207 5.53 -14.03 23.48
N GLU A 208 4.56 -13.41 24.17
CA GLU A 208 3.86 -14.04 25.30
C GLU A 208 3.13 -15.32 24.87
N LEU A 209 2.43 -15.29 23.73
CA LEU A 209 1.67 -16.43 23.23
C LEU A 209 2.56 -17.60 22.76
N PHE A 210 3.68 -17.30 22.10
CA PHE A 210 4.55 -18.34 21.52
C PHE A 210 5.67 -18.80 22.45
N GLU A 211 6.05 -18.02 23.48
CA GLU A 211 7.05 -18.43 24.46
C GLU A 211 6.60 -19.71 25.21
N GLN A 212 5.32 -19.83 25.52
CA GLN A 212 4.73 -20.99 26.17
C GLN A 212 4.89 -22.29 25.36
N LEU A 213 5.07 -22.19 24.05
CA LEU A 213 5.33 -23.33 23.17
C LEU A 213 6.81 -23.73 23.10
N GLY A 214 7.70 -23.03 23.80
CA GLY A 214 9.15 -23.27 23.73
C GLY A 214 9.76 -22.94 22.36
N GLN A 215 9.11 -22.09 21.58
CA GLN A 215 9.59 -21.64 20.28
C GLN A 215 10.38 -20.34 20.38
N GLY A 216 11.35 -20.16 19.48
CA GLY A 216 11.91 -18.87 19.18
C GLY A 216 10.99 -18.15 18.19
N LEU A 217 10.84 -16.86 18.37
CA LEU A 217 10.01 -16.00 17.53
C LEU A 217 10.85 -14.83 17.01
N LEU A 218 10.72 -14.53 15.72
CA LEU A 218 11.17 -13.29 15.12
C LEU A 218 10.00 -12.65 14.39
N LEU A 219 9.63 -11.44 14.81
CA LEU A 219 8.64 -10.62 14.14
C LEU A 219 9.32 -9.69 13.13
N LEU A 220 8.86 -9.68 11.89
CA LEU A 220 9.34 -8.79 10.84
C LEU A 220 8.17 -8.01 10.25
N ARG A 221 8.34 -6.70 10.10
CA ARG A 221 7.36 -5.87 9.40
C ARG A 221 7.62 -5.90 7.91
N LEU A 222 6.71 -6.49 7.12
CA LEU A 222 6.82 -6.51 5.67
C LEU A 222 6.34 -5.20 5.03
N GLU A 223 5.13 -4.77 5.38
CA GLU A 223 4.44 -3.58 4.87
C GLU A 223 3.74 -2.83 6.01
N LYS A 224 3.03 -1.76 5.69
CA LYS A 224 2.36 -0.92 6.71
C LYS A 224 1.46 -1.75 7.66
N ASN A 225 0.72 -2.70 7.10
CA ASN A 225 -0.27 -3.51 7.81
C ASN A 225 0.04 -5.02 7.80
N SER A 226 1.23 -5.45 7.32
CA SER A 226 1.59 -6.87 7.18
C SER A 226 2.84 -7.19 7.97
N TYR A 227 2.77 -8.23 8.77
CA TYR A 227 3.82 -8.71 9.65
C TYR A 227 4.08 -10.19 9.41
N LEU A 228 5.33 -10.60 9.50
CA LEU A 228 5.75 -11.98 9.35
C LEU A 228 6.26 -12.49 10.70
N LEU A 229 5.73 -13.62 11.13
CA LEU A 229 6.15 -14.37 12.31
C LEU A 229 7.00 -15.55 11.84
N LEU A 230 8.31 -15.52 12.13
CA LEU A 230 9.19 -16.66 11.91
C LEU A 230 9.32 -17.42 13.23
N LEU A 231 8.91 -18.69 13.21
CA LEU A 231 9.03 -19.60 14.34
C LEU A 231 10.15 -20.59 14.07
N PHE A 232 11.03 -20.75 15.04
CA PHE A 232 12.14 -21.70 14.98
C PHE A 232 12.24 -22.48 16.29
N PRO A 233 12.66 -23.75 16.25
CA PRO A 233 12.72 -24.56 17.46
C PRO A 233 13.81 -24.06 18.39
N LYS A 234 13.48 -23.82 19.66
CA LYS A 234 14.48 -23.73 20.74
C LYS A 234 15.03 -25.14 21.03
N ILE A 235 16.21 -25.23 21.64
CA ILE A 235 16.90 -26.49 21.95
C ILE A 235 15.92 -27.47 22.62
N ARG A 236 15.72 -28.69 22.01
CA ARG A 236 14.85 -29.77 22.42
C ARG A 236 13.33 -29.63 22.17
N HIS A 237 12.89 -28.67 21.40
CA HIS A 237 11.48 -28.56 21.03
C HIS A 237 11.30 -28.78 19.52
N ASN A 238 10.20 -29.42 19.13
CA ASN A 238 9.78 -29.53 17.74
C ASN A 238 8.97 -28.28 17.37
N LEU A 239 8.88 -28.00 16.06
CA LEU A 239 7.97 -26.97 15.56
C LEU A 239 6.51 -27.35 15.86
N PRO A 240 5.61 -26.39 16.12
CA PRO A 240 4.21 -26.68 16.40
C PRO A 240 3.51 -27.25 15.15
N GLU A 241 2.59 -28.18 15.39
CA GLU A 241 1.67 -28.68 14.37
C GLU A 241 0.67 -27.60 13.96
N ASP A 242 0.02 -27.79 12.80
CA ASP A 242 -0.93 -26.82 12.24
C ASP A 242 -2.03 -26.44 13.22
N ALA A 243 -2.67 -27.41 13.86
CA ALA A 243 -3.76 -27.18 14.81
C ALA A 243 -3.31 -26.34 16.04
N VAL A 244 -2.09 -26.56 16.52
CA VAL A 244 -1.54 -25.81 17.65
C VAL A 244 -1.22 -24.38 17.24
N LEU A 245 -0.63 -24.19 16.05
CA LEU A 245 -0.31 -22.87 15.51
C LEU A 245 -1.58 -22.08 15.20
N GLU A 246 -2.58 -22.73 14.60
CA GLU A 246 -3.90 -22.15 14.34
C GLU A 246 -4.54 -21.62 15.62
N ALA A 247 -4.59 -22.47 16.68
CA ALA A 247 -5.15 -22.07 17.97
C ALA A 247 -4.43 -20.85 18.59
N GLN A 248 -3.11 -20.74 18.43
CA GLN A 248 -2.37 -19.57 18.94
C GLN A 248 -2.62 -18.31 18.09
N LEU A 249 -2.76 -18.46 16.77
CA LEU A 249 -3.06 -17.33 15.90
C LEU A 249 -4.50 -16.83 16.06
N VAL A 250 -5.45 -17.72 16.40
CA VAL A 250 -6.81 -17.32 16.81
C VAL A 250 -6.72 -16.47 18.07
N ARG A 251 -5.99 -16.92 19.10
CA ARG A 251 -5.78 -16.12 20.33
C ARG A 251 -5.08 -14.78 20.05
N LEU A 252 -4.11 -14.77 19.13
CA LEU A 252 -3.44 -13.54 18.70
C LEU A 252 -4.46 -12.57 18.06
N SER A 253 -5.32 -13.08 17.16
CA SER A 253 -6.37 -12.30 16.51
C SER A 253 -7.38 -11.74 17.53
N GLU A 254 -7.80 -12.56 18.50
CA GLU A 254 -8.67 -12.13 19.60
C GLU A 254 -8.01 -11.04 20.46
N ALA A 255 -6.73 -11.20 20.78
CA ALA A 255 -5.97 -10.19 21.53
C ALA A 255 -5.87 -8.86 20.77
N PHE A 256 -5.66 -8.92 19.44
CA PHE A 256 -5.63 -7.72 18.59
C PHE A 256 -7.01 -7.04 18.54
N GLN A 257 -8.07 -7.81 18.45
CA GLN A 257 -9.43 -7.27 18.47
C GLN A 257 -9.77 -6.60 19.81
N VAL A 258 -9.40 -7.22 20.93
CA VAL A 258 -9.71 -6.72 22.28
C VAL A 258 -8.84 -5.52 22.67
N HIS A 259 -7.53 -5.57 22.41
CA HIS A 259 -6.57 -4.57 22.92
C HIS A 259 -6.20 -3.49 21.91
N LEU A 260 -6.25 -3.80 20.62
CA LEU A 260 -5.88 -2.88 19.53
C LEU A 260 -7.09 -2.42 18.71
N HIS A 261 -8.28 -2.95 18.97
CA HIS A 261 -9.51 -2.68 18.22
C HIS A 261 -9.32 -2.84 16.70
N CYS A 262 -8.59 -3.90 16.31
CA CYS A 262 -8.20 -4.17 14.95
C CYS A 262 -8.56 -5.61 14.54
N GLU A 263 -9.24 -5.77 13.41
CA GLU A 263 -9.48 -7.08 12.79
C GLU A 263 -8.23 -7.55 12.05
N THR A 264 -7.95 -8.85 12.12
CA THR A 264 -6.78 -9.44 11.49
C THR A 264 -7.11 -10.68 10.67
N ALA A 265 -6.29 -10.93 9.63
CA ALA A 265 -6.23 -12.20 8.94
C ALA A 265 -4.83 -12.79 9.12
N CYS A 266 -4.77 -14.04 9.53
CA CYS A 266 -3.53 -14.78 9.74
C CYS A 266 -3.41 -15.88 8.69
N TYR A 267 -2.24 -16.02 8.09
CA TYR A 267 -1.96 -17.02 7.05
C TYR A 267 -0.83 -17.92 7.51
N ILE A 268 -1.08 -19.22 7.60
CA ILE A 268 -0.12 -20.22 8.10
C ILE A 268 0.57 -20.89 6.92
N GLY A 269 1.91 -20.85 6.90
CA GLY A 269 2.73 -21.61 5.97
C GLY A 269 3.07 -23.01 6.48
N ALA A 270 3.37 -23.93 5.58
CA ALA A 270 3.92 -25.24 5.93
C ALA A 270 5.29 -25.12 6.62
N SER A 271 5.71 -26.18 7.32
CA SER A 271 7.10 -26.28 7.78
C SER A 271 8.02 -26.47 6.58
N VAL A 272 9.02 -25.59 6.45
CA VAL A 272 9.98 -25.62 5.33
C VAL A 272 11.41 -25.45 5.83
N PRO A 273 12.40 -25.97 5.09
CA PRO A 273 13.79 -25.57 5.31
C PRO A 273 13.93 -24.06 5.18
N ILE A 274 14.78 -23.45 6.02
CA ILE A 274 14.94 -21.99 6.03
C ILE A 274 15.28 -21.41 4.66
N LYS A 275 16.02 -22.10 3.82
CA LYS A 275 16.37 -21.67 2.46
C LYS A 275 15.15 -21.47 1.56
N ASP A 276 14.05 -22.19 1.82
CA ASP A 276 12.82 -22.15 1.03
C ASP A 276 11.81 -21.09 1.54
N SER A 277 12.18 -20.38 2.61
CA SER A 277 11.37 -19.32 3.24
C SER A 277 10.94 -18.20 2.29
N PRO A 278 11.79 -17.71 1.35
CA PRO A 278 11.36 -16.67 0.41
C PRO A 278 10.20 -17.12 -0.47
N THR A 279 10.26 -18.35 -0.99
CA THR A 279 9.19 -18.93 -1.83
C THR A 279 7.88 -19.06 -1.04
N LEU A 280 7.95 -19.55 0.20
CA LEU A 280 6.79 -19.65 1.07
C LEU A 280 6.22 -18.27 1.41
N THR A 281 7.08 -17.29 1.70
CA THR A 281 6.64 -15.91 1.99
C THR A 281 5.89 -15.30 0.80
N GLN A 282 6.35 -15.52 -0.42
CA GLN A 282 5.65 -15.09 -1.64
C GLN A 282 4.29 -15.77 -1.78
N SER A 283 4.20 -17.07 -1.47
CA SER A 283 2.94 -17.80 -1.48
C SER A 283 1.94 -17.27 -0.46
N LEU A 284 2.40 -16.98 0.76
CA LEU A 284 1.56 -16.36 1.80
C LEU A 284 1.12 -14.96 1.42
N LYS A 285 2.00 -14.18 0.79
CA LYS A 285 1.66 -12.85 0.27
C LYS A 285 0.60 -12.93 -0.82
N LYS A 286 0.69 -13.91 -1.73
CA LYS A 286 -0.36 -14.14 -2.73
C LYS A 286 -1.69 -14.49 -2.06
N MET A 287 -1.68 -15.37 -1.07
CA MET A 287 -2.88 -15.74 -0.31
C MET A 287 -3.50 -14.53 0.42
N GLN A 288 -2.67 -13.65 0.97
CA GLN A 288 -3.11 -12.40 1.59
C GLN A 288 -3.73 -11.44 0.55
N LEU A 289 -3.14 -11.32 -0.63
CA LEU A 289 -3.70 -10.51 -1.72
C LEU A 289 -5.02 -11.09 -2.24
N ASP A 290 -5.14 -12.42 -2.30
CA ASP A 290 -6.37 -13.11 -2.73
C ASP A 290 -7.51 -13.03 -1.69
N ASN A 291 -7.25 -12.57 -0.46
CA ASN A 291 -8.29 -12.25 0.52
C ASN A 291 -8.93 -10.87 0.23
N VAL A 292 -9.43 -10.69 -0.97
CA VAL A 292 -10.02 -9.43 -1.45
C VAL A 292 -11.33 -9.07 -0.75
N SER A 293 -12.02 -10.03 -0.16
CA SER A 293 -13.22 -9.83 0.69
C SER A 293 -12.87 -9.37 2.10
N ARG A 294 -11.56 -9.26 2.43
CA ARG A 294 -11.07 -8.88 3.77
C ARG A 294 -11.68 -9.70 4.90
N GLN A 295 -11.80 -11.00 4.69
CA GLN A 295 -12.29 -11.92 5.72
C GLN A 295 -11.26 -12.05 6.84
N SER A 296 -11.71 -11.82 8.07
CA SER A 296 -10.91 -12.06 9.27
C SER A 296 -10.87 -13.56 9.60
N GLY A 297 -9.77 -14.02 10.20
CA GLY A 297 -9.61 -15.42 10.59
C GLY A 297 -8.21 -15.95 10.37
N VAL A 298 -8.08 -17.27 10.52
CA VAL A 298 -6.83 -18.00 10.30
C VAL A 298 -6.98 -18.91 9.09
N PHE A 299 -6.06 -18.77 8.14
CA PHE A 299 -6.09 -19.47 6.86
C PHE A 299 -4.81 -20.31 6.72
N ILE A 300 -4.96 -21.60 6.45
CA ILE A 300 -3.81 -22.51 6.26
C ILE A 300 -3.48 -22.56 4.77
N TYR A 301 -2.20 -22.36 4.43
CA TYR A 301 -1.73 -22.49 3.06
C TYR A 301 -1.72 -23.96 2.64
N GLU A 302 -2.61 -24.29 1.74
CA GLU A 302 -2.57 -25.53 0.99
C GLU A 302 -1.93 -25.27 -0.37
N GLN A 303 -1.02 -26.14 -0.82
CA GLN A 303 -0.47 -26.02 -2.17
C GLN A 303 -1.63 -26.00 -3.17
N PRO A 304 -1.70 -25.00 -4.06
CA PRO A 304 -2.81 -24.90 -5.00
C PRO A 304 -2.85 -26.17 -5.84
N LYS A 305 -3.94 -26.93 -5.73
CA LYS A 305 -4.28 -27.92 -6.75
C LYS A 305 -4.37 -27.13 -8.05
N LEU A 306 -3.64 -27.58 -9.09
CA LEU A 306 -3.69 -27.02 -10.44
C LEU A 306 -5.12 -27.14 -10.99
N LEU A 307 -6.01 -26.30 -10.53
CA LEU A 307 -7.24 -26.00 -11.23
C LEU A 307 -6.87 -24.96 -12.30
N PRO A 308 -7.25 -25.19 -13.56
CA PRO A 308 -7.07 -24.16 -14.57
C PRO A 308 -7.76 -22.88 -14.05
N PRO A 309 -7.13 -21.71 -14.21
CA PRO A 309 -7.79 -20.47 -13.88
C PRO A 309 -9.15 -20.50 -14.58
N ALA A 310 -10.22 -20.39 -13.82
CA ALA A 310 -11.54 -20.20 -14.41
C ALA A 310 -11.41 -18.92 -15.25
N LEU A 311 -11.37 -19.09 -16.55
CA LEU A 311 -11.44 -18.00 -17.52
C LEU A 311 -12.80 -17.32 -17.28
N ILE A 312 -12.80 -16.36 -16.39
CA ILE A 312 -13.99 -15.57 -16.13
C ILE A 312 -14.13 -14.64 -17.32
N ARG A 313 -14.88 -15.13 -18.30
CA ARG A 313 -15.28 -14.32 -19.43
C ARG A 313 -16.24 -13.26 -18.91
N THR A 314 -15.83 -12.02 -18.99
CA THR A 314 -16.69 -10.87 -18.75
C THR A 314 -17.65 -10.71 -19.95
N ASP A 315 -18.43 -11.76 -20.23
CA ASP A 315 -19.38 -11.77 -21.34
C ASP A 315 -20.47 -10.69 -21.18
N LYS A 316 -20.60 -10.13 -19.97
CA LYS A 316 -21.57 -9.06 -19.65
C LYS A 316 -21.10 -7.63 -19.99
N LEU A 317 -19.84 -7.39 -20.35
CA LEU A 317 -19.35 -6.04 -20.69
C LEU A 317 -20.16 -5.35 -21.80
N PRO A 318 -20.55 -6.02 -22.92
CA PRO A 318 -21.39 -5.40 -23.92
C PRO A 318 -22.78 -5.00 -23.39
N TYR A 319 -23.33 -5.79 -22.47
CA TYR A 319 -24.61 -5.50 -21.83
C TYR A 319 -24.52 -4.25 -20.93
N TRP A 320 -23.52 -4.17 -20.07
CA TRP A 320 -23.29 -2.99 -19.21
C TRP A 320 -23.01 -1.73 -20.04
N LYS A 321 -22.22 -1.85 -21.09
CA LYS A 321 -21.97 -0.75 -22.04
C LYS A 321 -23.29 -0.20 -22.60
N ASN A 322 -24.21 -1.08 -23.02
CA ASN A 322 -25.48 -0.67 -23.57
C ASN A 322 -26.41 -0.03 -22.52
N LEU A 323 -26.39 -0.50 -21.27
CA LEU A 323 -27.11 0.16 -20.17
C LEU A 323 -26.62 1.61 -20.00
N LEU A 324 -25.29 1.83 -20.04
CA LEU A 324 -24.71 3.16 -19.93
C LEU A 324 -25.08 4.05 -21.11
N LEU A 325 -24.98 3.54 -22.34
CA LEU A 325 -25.38 4.25 -23.57
C LEU A 325 -26.87 4.65 -23.58
N ASN A 326 -27.71 3.88 -22.92
CA ASN A 326 -29.15 4.14 -22.80
C ASN A 326 -29.52 5.02 -21.59
N GLY A 327 -28.52 5.63 -20.92
CA GLY A 327 -28.75 6.53 -19.79
C GLY A 327 -29.24 5.84 -18.51
N CYS A 328 -28.89 4.56 -18.31
CA CYS A 328 -29.26 3.75 -17.13
C CYS A 328 -28.07 3.39 -16.24
N PRO A 329 -27.28 4.35 -15.74
CA PRO A 329 -26.06 4.05 -14.96
C PRO A 329 -26.36 3.34 -13.63
N GLN A 330 -27.49 3.63 -12.95
CA GLN A 330 -27.87 2.94 -11.72
C GLN A 330 -28.10 1.44 -11.94
N MET A 331 -28.75 1.08 -13.06
CA MET A 331 -28.97 -0.32 -13.40
C MET A 331 -27.66 -1.02 -13.77
N ALA A 332 -26.77 -0.32 -14.46
CA ALA A 332 -25.45 -0.86 -14.74
C ALA A 332 -24.66 -1.11 -13.44
N GLU A 333 -24.74 -0.19 -12.46
CA GLU A 333 -24.15 -0.37 -11.13
C GLU A 333 -24.71 -1.62 -10.44
N GLU A 334 -26.03 -1.77 -10.36
CA GLU A 334 -26.68 -2.91 -9.71
C GLU A 334 -26.28 -4.25 -10.34
N GLU A 335 -26.28 -4.33 -11.67
CA GLU A 335 -25.90 -5.54 -12.42
C GLU A 335 -24.42 -5.90 -12.25
N ILE A 336 -23.53 -4.90 -12.26
CA ILE A 336 -22.10 -5.09 -12.00
C ILE A 336 -21.88 -5.58 -10.56
N PHE A 337 -22.57 -4.98 -9.60
CA PHE A 337 -22.47 -5.38 -8.19
C PHE A 337 -22.99 -6.79 -7.96
N ALA A 338 -24.11 -7.17 -8.60
CA ALA A 338 -24.64 -8.53 -8.54
C ALA A 338 -23.63 -9.55 -9.13
N TYR A 339 -23.00 -9.21 -10.24
CA TYR A 339 -21.98 -10.05 -10.88
C TYR A 339 -20.76 -10.26 -9.97
N LEU A 340 -20.24 -9.18 -9.35
CA LEU A 340 -19.09 -9.28 -8.44
C LEU A 340 -19.43 -10.08 -7.17
N ARG A 341 -20.61 -9.90 -6.60
CA ARG A 341 -21.07 -10.70 -5.45
C ARG A 341 -21.21 -12.19 -5.80
N GLN A 342 -21.75 -12.50 -6.97
CA GLN A 342 -21.83 -13.89 -7.43
C GLN A 342 -20.44 -14.52 -7.61
N ALA A 343 -19.45 -13.76 -8.09
CA ALA A 343 -18.07 -14.21 -8.18
C ALA A 343 -17.46 -14.46 -6.79
N GLU A 344 -17.78 -13.63 -5.80
CA GLU A 344 -17.37 -13.83 -4.40
C GLU A 344 -17.98 -15.11 -3.81
N GLU A 345 -19.29 -15.30 -3.93
CA GLU A 345 -20.01 -16.47 -3.41
C GLU A 345 -19.53 -17.78 -4.05
N SER A 346 -19.13 -17.75 -5.31
CA SER A 346 -18.57 -18.91 -6.01
C SER A 346 -17.10 -19.23 -5.66
N GLY A 347 -16.44 -18.37 -4.86
CA GLY A 347 -15.02 -18.51 -4.54
C GLY A 347 -14.07 -18.23 -5.69
N ALA A 348 -14.57 -17.65 -6.79
CA ALA A 348 -13.79 -17.33 -7.98
C ALA A 348 -13.06 -15.97 -7.87
N MET A 349 -13.36 -15.20 -6.83
CA MET A 349 -12.84 -13.86 -6.65
C MET A 349 -11.43 -13.89 -6.06
N THR A 350 -10.46 -13.50 -6.87
CA THR A 350 -9.05 -13.33 -6.49
C THR A 350 -8.59 -11.91 -6.78
N HIS A 351 -7.42 -11.53 -6.31
CA HIS A 351 -6.82 -10.25 -6.66
C HIS A 351 -6.63 -10.11 -8.18
N GLU A 352 -6.14 -11.15 -8.84
CA GLU A 352 -5.96 -11.19 -10.30
C GLU A 352 -7.30 -11.01 -11.05
N PHE A 353 -8.38 -11.61 -10.53
CA PHE A 353 -9.73 -11.39 -11.06
C PHE A 353 -10.15 -9.92 -10.98
N LEU A 354 -9.99 -9.27 -9.82
CA LEU A 354 -10.34 -7.86 -9.66
C LEU A 354 -9.50 -6.94 -10.54
N GLU A 355 -8.20 -7.23 -10.65
CA GLU A 355 -7.27 -6.48 -11.52
C GLU A 355 -7.68 -6.56 -12.98
N GLN A 356 -7.97 -7.77 -13.47
CA GLN A 356 -8.46 -8.00 -14.82
C GLN A 356 -9.81 -7.34 -15.05
N PHE A 357 -10.74 -7.50 -14.12
CA PHE A 357 -12.06 -6.89 -14.19
C PHE A 357 -11.99 -5.36 -14.26
N CYS A 358 -11.24 -4.72 -13.39
CA CYS A 358 -11.03 -3.26 -13.40
C CYS A 358 -10.42 -2.79 -14.73
N GLY A 359 -9.43 -3.53 -15.23
CA GLY A 359 -8.82 -3.25 -16.53
C GLY A 359 -9.81 -3.36 -17.70
N ASP A 360 -10.65 -4.38 -17.73
CA ASP A 360 -11.69 -4.58 -18.75
C ASP A 360 -12.78 -3.51 -18.67
N PHE A 361 -13.19 -3.17 -17.45
CA PHE A 361 -14.17 -2.13 -17.20
C PHE A 361 -13.67 -0.75 -17.67
N ILE A 362 -12.44 -0.39 -17.34
CA ILE A 362 -11.82 0.86 -17.81
C ILE A 362 -11.70 0.87 -19.34
N ARG A 363 -11.28 -0.23 -19.96
CA ARG A 363 -11.19 -0.35 -21.42
C ARG A 363 -12.58 -0.19 -22.08
N MET A 364 -13.63 -0.71 -21.45
CA MET A 364 -14.99 -0.52 -21.90
C MET A 364 -15.39 0.96 -21.85
N LEU A 365 -15.11 1.66 -20.76
CA LEU A 365 -15.39 3.09 -20.60
C LEU A 365 -14.59 3.95 -21.59
N ALA A 366 -13.32 3.63 -21.81
CA ALA A 366 -12.48 4.33 -22.79
C ALA A 366 -13.04 4.24 -24.23
N LYS A 367 -13.70 3.12 -24.58
CA LYS A 367 -14.37 2.96 -25.88
C LYS A 367 -15.76 3.62 -25.96
N LEU A 368 -16.31 3.99 -24.82
CA LEU A 368 -17.64 4.57 -24.70
C LEU A 368 -17.59 6.10 -24.72
N LEU A 369 -16.56 6.67 -24.10
CA LEU A 369 -16.36 8.11 -23.95
C LEU A 369 -15.47 8.67 -25.07
N GLN A 370 -15.59 9.99 -25.32
CA GLN A 370 -14.58 10.68 -26.12
C GLN A 370 -13.26 10.78 -25.32
N GLU A 371 -12.14 10.84 -26.02
CA GLU A 371 -10.81 10.82 -25.37
C GLU A 371 -10.64 11.93 -24.34
N LYS A 372 -11.22 13.10 -24.59
CA LYS A 372 -11.16 14.24 -23.68
C LYS A 372 -11.95 13.97 -22.39
N ASP A 373 -13.21 13.56 -22.52
CA ASP A 373 -14.10 13.30 -21.38
C ASP A 373 -13.55 12.17 -20.51
N PHE A 374 -12.98 11.13 -21.14
CA PHE A 374 -12.36 10.03 -20.42
C PHE A 374 -11.13 10.46 -19.61
N ARG A 375 -10.27 11.34 -20.20
CA ARG A 375 -9.12 11.92 -19.48
C ARG A 375 -9.56 12.79 -18.32
N ASP A 376 -10.53 13.67 -18.54
CA ASP A 376 -11.02 14.60 -17.52
C ASP A 376 -11.59 13.86 -16.29
N ILE A 377 -12.21 12.69 -16.50
CA ILE A 377 -12.67 11.83 -15.41
C ILE A 377 -11.49 11.17 -14.69
N LEU A 378 -10.52 10.60 -15.41
CA LEU A 378 -9.40 9.88 -14.79
C LEU A 378 -8.41 10.76 -14.03
N ILE A 379 -8.33 12.05 -14.37
CA ILE A 379 -7.42 13.01 -13.71
C ILE A 379 -7.96 13.44 -12.34
N GLN A 380 -9.25 13.23 -12.06
CA GLN A 380 -9.84 13.63 -10.78
C GLN A 380 -9.17 12.89 -9.61
N PRO A 381 -8.69 13.61 -8.56
CA PRO A 381 -8.00 12.99 -7.44
C PRO A 381 -8.80 11.87 -6.77
N GLU A 382 -10.11 12.08 -6.63
CA GLU A 382 -11.03 11.11 -6.02
C GLU A 382 -11.14 9.80 -6.81
N ILE A 383 -11.02 9.87 -8.14
CA ILE A 383 -11.01 8.67 -9.01
C ILE A 383 -9.65 7.99 -8.94
N GLN A 384 -8.55 8.75 -8.94
CA GLN A 384 -7.20 8.18 -8.82
C GLN A 384 -7.01 7.46 -7.49
N ASP A 385 -7.43 8.07 -6.38
CA ASP A 385 -7.37 7.46 -5.05
C ASP A 385 -8.21 6.18 -4.97
N SER A 386 -9.42 6.21 -5.54
CA SER A 386 -10.28 5.02 -5.55
C SER A 386 -9.77 3.92 -6.49
N PHE A 387 -9.11 4.29 -7.59
CA PHE A 387 -8.51 3.33 -8.53
C PHE A 387 -7.33 2.58 -7.91
N SER A 388 -6.48 3.27 -7.14
CA SER A 388 -5.36 2.62 -6.44
C SER A 388 -5.83 1.52 -5.47
N LEU A 389 -7.04 1.66 -4.92
CA LEU A 389 -7.64 0.69 -3.98
C LEU A 389 -8.57 -0.31 -4.67
N ALA A 390 -8.90 -0.11 -5.94
CA ALA A 390 -9.94 -0.89 -6.63
C ALA A 390 -9.58 -2.37 -6.79
N SER A 391 -8.31 -2.71 -6.99
CA SER A 391 -7.88 -4.12 -7.11
C SER A 391 -7.51 -4.77 -5.77
N GLU A 392 -7.39 -4.00 -4.71
CA GLU A 392 -6.99 -4.50 -3.39
C GLU A 392 -8.13 -5.18 -2.63
N SER A 393 -9.37 -4.79 -2.91
CA SER A 393 -10.54 -5.36 -2.23
C SER A 393 -11.83 -5.19 -3.02
N LEU A 394 -12.79 -6.09 -2.76
CA LEU A 394 -14.13 -5.99 -3.34
C LEU A 394 -14.79 -4.64 -3.00
N GLU A 395 -14.70 -4.19 -1.75
CA GLU A 395 -15.24 -2.87 -1.34
C GLU A 395 -14.60 -1.72 -2.12
N GLY A 396 -13.27 -1.77 -2.33
CA GLY A 396 -12.54 -0.80 -3.15
C GLY A 396 -13.01 -0.80 -4.61
N THR A 397 -13.18 -1.99 -5.19
CA THR A 397 -13.73 -2.15 -6.55
C THR A 397 -15.12 -1.55 -6.67
N LEU A 398 -16.02 -1.89 -5.74
CA LEU A 398 -17.39 -1.37 -5.75
C LEU A 398 -17.43 0.15 -5.58
N ALA A 399 -16.61 0.70 -4.69
CA ALA A 399 -16.50 2.15 -4.49
C ALA A 399 -15.97 2.87 -5.73
N PHE A 400 -14.96 2.30 -6.40
CA PHE A 400 -14.41 2.82 -7.64
C PHE A 400 -15.46 2.83 -8.76
N ILE A 401 -16.17 1.73 -8.97
CA ILE A 401 -17.23 1.62 -9.98
C ILE A 401 -18.31 2.69 -9.73
N ARG A 402 -18.79 2.80 -8.49
CA ARG A 402 -19.80 3.78 -8.11
C ARG A 402 -19.35 5.20 -8.42
N ARG A 403 -18.14 5.58 -8.00
CA ARG A 403 -17.60 6.92 -8.22
C ARG A 403 -17.45 7.27 -9.69
N ILE A 404 -16.90 6.34 -10.48
CA ILE A 404 -16.71 6.60 -11.91
C ILE A 404 -18.04 6.68 -12.66
N LEU A 405 -19.04 5.85 -12.32
CA LEU A 405 -20.36 5.90 -12.92
C LEU A 405 -21.10 7.21 -12.60
N GLN A 406 -20.90 7.80 -11.42
CA GLN A 406 -21.47 9.09 -11.04
C GLN A 406 -20.87 10.29 -11.80
N GLN A 407 -19.64 10.14 -12.31
CA GLN A 407 -18.96 11.18 -13.08
C GLN A 407 -19.18 11.07 -14.59
N LEU A 408 -19.88 10.00 -15.03
CA LEU A 408 -20.16 9.85 -16.46
C LEU A 408 -21.09 10.94 -16.94
N PRO A 409 -20.82 11.55 -18.12
CA PRO A 409 -21.73 12.48 -18.74
C PRO A 409 -23.05 11.77 -19.04
N ALA A 410 -24.15 12.53 -19.01
CA ALA A 410 -25.42 12.00 -19.44
C ALA A 410 -25.31 11.59 -20.93
N PHE A 411 -25.38 10.30 -21.17
CA PHE A 411 -25.45 9.80 -22.54
C PHE A 411 -26.86 10.08 -23.05
N GLU A 412 -27.02 11.06 -23.92
CA GLU A 412 -28.19 11.11 -24.81
C GLU A 412 -28.02 9.94 -25.79
N GLY A 413 -28.87 8.95 -25.67
CA GLY A 413 -28.75 7.70 -26.43
C GLY A 413 -28.49 7.96 -27.92
N LYS A 414 -27.28 7.62 -28.39
CA LYS A 414 -26.87 7.77 -29.79
C LYS A 414 -27.65 6.83 -30.73
N ASP A 415 -28.18 5.72 -30.21
CA ASP A 415 -29.15 4.88 -30.93
C ASP A 415 -30.54 5.51 -30.76
N SER A 416 -31.09 6.02 -31.84
CA SER A 416 -32.46 6.52 -31.79
C SER A 416 -33.40 5.43 -31.25
N GLU A 417 -34.44 5.82 -30.48
CA GLU A 417 -35.45 4.85 -30.03
C GLU A 417 -35.94 3.99 -31.20
N LYS A 418 -35.87 4.54 -32.42
CA LYS A 418 -36.22 3.87 -33.67
C LYS A 418 -35.22 2.75 -34.04
N ASP A 419 -33.90 2.95 -33.82
CA ASP A 419 -32.87 1.92 -34.13
C ASP A 419 -32.92 0.79 -33.09
N GLN A 420 -33.17 1.13 -31.83
CA GLN A 420 -33.44 0.12 -30.80
C GLN A 420 -34.66 -0.70 -31.12
N MET A 421 -35.76 -0.04 -31.55
CA MET A 421 -37.00 -0.70 -31.94
C MET A 421 -36.81 -1.62 -33.15
N ASN A 422 -36.01 -1.22 -34.14
CA ASN A 422 -35.70 -2.05 -35.30
C ASN A 422 -35.00 -3.34 -34.88
N ARG A 423 -34.01 -3.26 -33.98
CA ARG A 423 -33.32 -4.46 -33.46
C ARG A 423 -34.23 -5.39 -32.68
N ILE A 424 -35.15 -4.84 -31.87
CA ILE A 424 -36.13 -5.63 -31.14
C ILE A 424 -37.03 -6.38 -32.12
N VAL A 425 -37.56 -5.68 -33.13
CA VAL A 425 -38.44 -6.27 -34.13
C VAL A 425 -37.74 -7.34 -34.97
N GLU A 426 -36.49 -7.08 -35.37
CA GLU A 426 -35.68 -8.03 -36.13
C GLU A 426 -35.41 -9.31 -35.32
N TYR A 427 -35.04 -9.19 -34.04
CA TYR A 427 -34.83 -10.34 -33.15
C TYR A 427 -36.11 -11.17 -33.00
N ILE A 428 -37.29 -10.51 -32.78
CA ILE A 428 -38.56 -11.19 -32.68
C ILE A 428 -38.87 -11.96 -33.97
N GLN A 429 -38.66 -11.35 -35.15
CA GLN A 429 -38.92 -11.98 -36.44
C GLN A 429 -38.05 -13.20 -36.70
N GLN A 430 -36.78 -13.17 -36.27
CA GLN A 430 -35.86 -14.29 -36.44
C GLN A 430 -36.20 -15.48 -35.52
N HIS A 431 -36.84 -15.25 -34.36
CA HIS A 431 -37.10 -16.28 -33.36
C HIS A 431 -38.61 -16.57 -33.12
N LEU A 432 -39.47 -16.22 -34.11
CA LEU A 432 -40.92 -16.38 -33.97
C LEU A 432 -41.39 -17.82 -33.71
N SER A 433 -40.60 -18.82 -34.10
CA SER A 433 -40.89 -20.25 -33.86
C SER A 433 -40.65 -20.69 -32.43
N GLU A 434 -39.94 -19.90 -31.63
CA GLU A 434 -39.50 -20.21 -30.27
C GLU A 434 -40.43 -19.62 -29.22
N GLU A 435 -40.26 -20.05 -27.94
CA GLU A 435 -40.88 -19.39 -26.80
C GLU A 435 -40.12 -18.12 -26.48
N LEU A 436 -40.63 -16.96 -26.88
CA LEU A 436 -40.01 -15.66 -26.63
C LEU A 436 -40.50 -15.09 -25.29
N ARG A 437 -39.65 -15.08 -24.30
CA ARG A 437 -39.89 -14.38 -23.04
C ARG A 437 -39.33 -12.96 -23.09
N ARG A 438 -39.93 -12.06 -22.31
CA ARG A 438 -39.50 -10.67 -22.22
C ARG A 438 -38.02 -10.56 -21.80
N SER A 439 -37.56 -11.41 -20.86
CA SER A 439 -36.18 -11.49 -20.41
C SER A 439 -35.24 -11.82 -21.56
N ASP A 440 -35.58 -12.82 -22.37
CA ASP A 440 -34.71 -13.35 -23.41
C ASP A 440 -34.50 -12.33 -24.55
N ILE A 441 -35.59 -11.63 -24.90
CA ILE A 441 -35.55 -10.53 -25.89
C ILE A 441 -34.70 -9.37 -25.34
N ALA A 442 -34.92 -9.00 -24.07
CA ALA A 442 -34.20 -7.89 -23.44
C ALA A 442 -32.70 -8.19 -23.37
N GLU A 443 -32.31 -9.41 -23.01
CA GLU A 443 -30.92 -9.87 -22.98
C GLU A 443 -30.30 -9.85 -24.38
N ALA A 444 -30.98 -10.38 -25.38
CA ALA A 444 -30.50 -10.45 -26.76
C ALA A 444 -30.28 -9.07 -27.41
N VAL A 445 -31.11 -8.09 -27.08
CA VAL A 445 -30.98 -6.71 -27.60
C VAL A 445 -30.26 -5.80 -26.61
N TYR A 446 -29.74 -6.36 -25.50
CA TYR A 446 -29.02 -5.65 -24.46
C TYR A 446 -29.81 -4.47 -23.85
N LEU A 447 -31.11 -4.69 -23.58
CA LEU A 447 -31.97 -3.72 -22.93
C LEU A 447 -32.49 -4.26 -21.60
N ASN A 448 -32.87 -3.34 -20.70
CA ASN A 448 -33.61 -3.75 -19.51
C ASN A 448 -35.02 -4.23 -19.87
N PRO A 449 -35.55 -5.32 -19.26
CA PRO A 449 -36.88 -5.82 -19.54
C PRO A 449 -38.02 -4.79 -19.34
N ASP A 450 -37.90 -3.93 -18.32
CA ASP A 450 -38.92 -2.92 -18.04
C ASP A 450 -38.80 -1.72 -18.99
N TYR A 451 -37.58 -1.34 -19.35
CA TYR A 451 -37.35 -0.32 -20.40
C TYR A 451 -37.82 -0.82 -21.75
N LEU A 452 -37.48 -2.06 -22.14
CA LEU A 452 -38.00 -2.72 -23.35
C LEU A 452 -39.53 -2.64 -23.42
N SER A 453 -40.21 -2.97 -22.31
CA SER A 453 -41.67 -2.97 -22.27
C SER A 453 -42.27 -1.56 -22.45
N ARG A 454 -41.65 -0.55 -21.82
CA ARG A 454 -42.07 0.85 -21.94
C ARG A 454 -41.82 1.40 -23.36
N LEU A 455 -40.63 1.18 -23.90
CA LEU A 455 -40.23 1.59 -25.24
C LEU A 455 -41.15 0.94 -26.28
N PHE A 456 -41.37 -0.36 -26.17
CA PHE A 456 -42.20 -1.10 -27.10
C PHE A 456 -43.65 -0.60 -27.11
N ARG A 457 -44.22 -0.35 -25.92
CA ARG A 457 -45.59 0.18 -25.79
C ARG A 457 -45.70 1.62 -26.31
N LYS A 458 -44.65 2.44 -26.10
CA LYS A 458 -44.59 3.82 -26.62
C LYS A 458 -44.56 3.83 -28.15
N GLU A 459 -43.72 3.01 -28.77
CA GLU A 459 -43.46 3.04 -30.21
C GLU A 459 -44.49 2.25 -31.05
N LYS A 460 -44.98 1.12 -30.53
CA LYS A 460 -45.91 0.23 -31.25
C LYS A 460 -47.36 0.34 -30.78
N GLY A 461 -47.63 1.07 -29.69
CA GLY A 461 -48.97 1.26 -29.14
C GLY A 461 -49.60 0.01 -28.51
N MET A 462 -48.87 -1.10 -28.44
CA MET A 462 -49.30 -2.39 -27.88
C MET A 462 -48.20 -3.03 -27.04
N SER A 463 -48.57 -4.01 -26.20
CA SER A 463 -47.58 -4.74 -25.41
C SER A 463 -46.70 -5.66 -26.29
N LEU A 464 -45.48 -5.93 -25.83
CA LEU A 464 -44.55 -6.85 -26.49
C LEU A 464 -45.20 -8.23 -26.74
N LYS A 465 -45.95 -8.75 -25.76
CA LYS A 465 -46.63 -10.03 -25.85
C LYS A 465 -47.71 -10.03 -26.94
N GLU A 466 -48.50 -8.96 -27.01
CA GLU A 466 -49.52 -8.79 -28.05
C GLU A 466 -48.91 -8.74 -29.45
N TYR A 467 -47.82 -8.04 -29.61
CA TYR A 467 -47.10 -7.94 -30.87
C TYR A 467 -46.55 -9.29 -31.33
N ILE A 468 -45.88 -10.04 -30.45
CA ILE A 468 -45.35 -11.38 -30.75
C ILE A 468 -46.52 -12.30 -31.23
N ILE A 469 -47.64 -12.27 -30.51
CA ILE A 469 -48.82 -13.05 -30.89
C ILE A 469 -49.32 -12.63 -32.27
N CYS A 470 -49.46 -11.33 -32.55
CA CYS A 470 -49.90 -10.84 -33.85
C CYS A 470 -48.95 -11.29 -34.99
N GLU A 471 -47.65 -11.19 -34.80
CA GLU A 471 -46.69 -11.63 -35.82
C GLU A 471 -46.70 -13.15 -36.04
N LYS A 472 -46.82 -13.96 -34.98
CA LYS A 472 -47.01 -15.41 -35.08
C LYS A 472 -48.28 -15.74 -35.89
N ILE A 473 -49.40 -15.04 -35.66
CA ILE A 473 -50.64 -15.25 -36.38
C ILE A 473 -50.55 -14.80 -37.84
N LYS A 474 -49.90 -13.68 -38.16
CA LYS A 474 -49.66 -13.25 -39.55
C LYS A 474 -48.81 -14.27 -40.31
N THR A 475 -47.74 -14.79 -39.67
CA THR A 475 -46.90 -15.84 -40.25
C THR A 475 -47.70 -17.12 -40.49
N ALA A 476 -48.55 -17.52 -39.53
CA ALA A 476 -49.45 -18.65 -39.67
C ALA A 476 -50.44 -18.44 -40.82
N GLN A 477 -51.00 -17.25 -40.97
CA GLN A 477 -51.90 -16.91 -42.09
C GLN A 477 -51.19 -17.05 -43.43
N ALA A 478 -49.97 -16.53 -43.56
CA ALA A 478 -49.18 -16.66 -44.78
C ALA A 478 -48.93 -18.15 -45.13
N ILE A 479 -48.59 -18.99 -44.15
CA ILE A 479 -48.37 -20.43 -44.35
C ILE A 479 -49.69 -21.12 -44.72
N LEU A 480 -50.81 -20.81 -44.06
CA LEU A 480 -52.13 -21.40 -44.38
C LEU A 480 -52.61 -21.07 -45.79
N ARG A 481 -52.29 -19.88 -46.30
CA ARG A 481 -52.60 -19.45 -47.66
C ARG A 481 -51.66 -20.04 -48.72
N SER A 482 -50.43 -20.28 -48.40
CA SER A 482 -49.42 -20.73 -49.36
C SER A 482 -49.18 -22.25 -49.35
N THR A 483 -49.77 -23.00 -48.40
CA THR A 483 -49.46 -24.44 -48.22
C THR A 483 -50.76 -25.22 -47.86
N ASN A 484 -50.70 -26.54 -48.14
CA ASN A 484 -51.74 -27.48 -47.71
C ASN A 484 -51.48 -28.17 -46.36
N LEU A 485 -50.56 -27.62 -45.55
CA LEU A 485 -50.18 -28.21 -44.25
C LEU A 485 -51.39 -28.26 -43.30
N PRO A 486 -51.56 -29.31 -42.49
CA PRO A 486 -52.59 -29.34 -41.44
C PRO A 486 -52.50 -28.14 -40.50
N VAL A 487 -53.63 -27.59 -40.10
CA VAL A 487 -53.67 -26.39 -39.21
C VAL A 487 -52.91 -26.61 -37.92
N ALA A 488 -52.93 -27.82 -37.36
CA ALA A 488 -52.17 -28.18 -36.18
C ALA A 488 -50.64 -28.12 -36.40
N VAL A 489 -50.20 -28.50 -37.61
CA VAL A 489 -48.78 -28.43 -37.99
C VAL A 489 -48.35 -26.96 -38.16
N VAL A 490 -49.19 -26.13 -38.74
CA VAL A 490 -48.94 -24.69 -38.87
C VAL A 490 -48.89 -24.02 -37.50
N ALA A 491 -49.79 -24.36 -36.58
CA ALA A 491 -49.75 -23.86 -35.21
C ALA A 491 -48.43 -24.20 -34.50
N ALA A 492 -48.01 -25.46 -34.58
CA ALA A 492 -46.72 -25.90 -34.00
C ALA A 492 -45.51 -25.18 -34.63
N ARG A 493 -45.54 -24.97 -35.98
CA ARG A 493 -44.43 -24.32 -36.70
C ARG A 493 -44.24 -22.85 -36.33
N VAL A 494 -45.29 -22.17 -35.91
CA VAL A 494 -45.22 -20.79 -35.41
C VAL A 494 -45.11 -20.72 -33.88
N GLY A 495 -44.80 -21.84 -33.21
CA GLY A 495 -44.55 -21.90 -31.78
C GLY A 495 -45.78 -21.79 -30.88
N PHE A 496 -46.93 -22.37 -31.28
CA PHE A 496 -48.06 -22.59 -30.41
C PHE A 496 -48.15 -24.06 -30.01
N GLU A 497 -47.99 -24.34 -28.73
CA GLU A 497 -48.10 -25.70 -28.20
C GLU A 497 -49.55 -26.18 -28.10
N ASN A 498 -50.50 -25.26 -27.90
CA ASN A 498 -51.92 -25.59 -27.74
C ASN A 498 -52.75 -25.14 -28.96
N TYR A 499 -53.27 -26.11 -29.69
CA TYR A 499 -54.07 -25.88 -30.87
C TYR A 499 -55.38 -25.11 -30.58
N SER A 500 -56.06 -25.40 -29.47
CA SER A 500 -57.32 -24.72 -29.12
C SER A 500 -57.07 -23.25 -28.84
N TYR A 501 -55.99 -22.94 -28.13
CA TYR A 501 -55.58 -21.56 -27.88
C TYR A 501 -55.18 -20.86 -29.19
N PHE A 502 -54.40 -21.49 -30.05
CA PHE A 502 -54.05 -20.97 -31.36
C PHE A 502 -55.32 -20.59 -32.16
N SER A 503 -56.33 -21.49 -32.26
CA SER A 503 -57.52 -21.26 -33.03
C SER A 503 -58.35 -20.10 -32.50
N GLN A 504 -58.41 -19.93 -31.16
CA GLN A 504 -59.08 -18.80 -30.52
C GLN A 504 -58.38 -17.47 -30.82
N VAL A 505 -57.10 -17.44 -30.68
CA VAL A 505 -56.27 -16.25 -30.92
C VAL A 505 -56.26 -15.89 -32.39
N TYR A 506 -56.18 -16.87 -33.31
CA TYR A 506 -56.23 -16.66 -34.74
C TYR A 506 -57.53 -16.01 -35.14
N LYS A 507 -58.69 -16.56 -34.67
CA LYS A 507 -59.99 -15.98 -34.90
C LYS A 507 -60.17 -14.57 -34.36
N LYS A 508 -59.57 -14.30 -33.19
CA LYS A 508 -59.57 -12.96 -32.55
C LYS A 508 -58.78 -11.94 -33.37
N VAL A 509 -57.66 -12.32 -33.95
CA VAL A 509 -56.75 -11.42 -34.69
C VAL A 509 -57.20 -11.25 -36.15
N ILE A 510 -57.54 -12.32 -36.82
CA ILE A 510 -57.85 -12.34 -38.26
C ILE A 510 -59.37 -12.23 -38.54
N GLY A 511 -60.21 -12.53 -37.54
CA GLY A 511 -61.70 -12.48 -37.69
C GLY A 511 -62.35 -13.76 -38.20
N VAL A 512 -61.55 -14.74 -38.69
CA VAL A 512 -62.06 -16.02 -39.22
C VAL A 512 -61.35 -17.20 -38.60
N ASN A 513 -61.92 -18.39 -38.62
CA ASN A 513 -61.23 -19.58 -38.11
C ASN A 513 -60.10 -19.97 -39.04
N PRO A 514 -58.99 -20.55 -38.51
CA PRO A 514 -57.83 -20.98 -39.33
C PRO A 514 -58.20 -21.94 -40.45
N SER A 515 -59.17 -22.80 -40.21
CA SER A 515 -59.71 -23.75 -41.24
C SER A 515 -60.45 -23.05 -42.38
N ALA A 516 -61.11 -21.91 -42.13
CA ALA A 516 -61.84 -21.14 -43.13
C ALA A 516 -60.96 -20.25 -44.00
N GLU A 517 -59.67 -19.98 -43.57
CA GLU A 517 -58.69 -19.20 -44.34
C GLU A 517 -58.32 -19.87 -45.65
N ARG A 518 -58.34 -21.21 -45.71
CA ARG A 518 -58.08 -22.02 -46.93
C ARG A 518 -59.16 -21.92 -47.98
N SER A 519 -60.42 -21.71 -47.55
CA SER A 519 -61.54 -21.65 -48.47
C SER A 519 -61.58 -20.34 -49.29
N LYS A 520 -60.69 -19.39 -48.99
CA LYS A 520 -60.57 -18.09 -49.69
C LYS A 520 -59.58 -18.08 -50.85
N ASN A 521 -58.86 -19.17 -51.11
CA ASN A 521 -58.00 -19.30 -52.27
C ASN A 521 -58.66 -20.19 -53.33
N PRO A 522 -59.29 -19.64 -54.41
CA PRO A 522 -59.98 -20.44 -55.42
C PRO A 522 -59.05 -21.05 -56.48
N ASP A 523 -57.75 -20.88 -56.39
CA ASP A 523 -56.78 -21.36 -57.40
C ASP A 523 -55.85 -22.43 -56.83
N THR A 524 -56.36 -23.65 -56.53
CA THR A 524 -55.66 -24.93 -56.56
C THR A 524 -56.58 -26.10 -56.74
#